data_8cba895513f91b2cde7df69800219307
#
_entry.id   8cba895513f91b2cde7df69800219307
#
_cell.length_a   1.000
_cell.length_b   1.000
_cell.length_c   1.000
_cell.angle_alpha   90.00
_cell.angle_beta   90.00
_cell.angle_gamma   90.00
#
_symmetry.space_group_name_H-M   'P 1'
#
loop_
_entity.id
_entity.type
_entity.pdbx_description
1 polymer ?
#
loop_
_entity_poly.entity_id
_entity_poly.type
_entity_poly.pdbx_seq_one_letter_code
_entity_poly.pdbx_strand_id
1 'polypeptide(L)'
;AATDGRVAGYEELDPDNLLLWRRDPKRLDASAIRDNLLAVSGWLDSTPYGPGSLDQNHPRRSVYLTVKRSRLIPFLQSFDAPNALQGIGQRQATITSLQGLTMLNSPFVDRASQRLANRLAGLDSSGGPRYVHEGFLMALGRLPSGVEERAALEFLSSGQLSARRDFCQMLVCLNEFIHVE
;
A
#
# COMPACT_ATOMS: atom_id res chain seq x y z
N ALA A 1 -16.09 -1.00 1.61
CA ALA A 1 -16.91 -0.17 2.51
C ALA A 1 -18.33 -0.71 2.45
N ALA A 2 -18.89 -1.13 3.59
CA ALA A 2 -20.30 -1.43 3.70
C ALA A 2 -21.05 -0.10 3.55
N THR A 3 -21.58 0.17 2.39
CA THR A 3 -22.47 1.30 2.16
C THR A 3 -23.75 0.99 2.95
N ASP A 4 -23.82 1.48 4.18
CA ASP A 4 -25.01 1.42 5.00
C ASP A 4 -26.11 2.17 4.23
N GLY A 5 -27.31 1.65 4.11
CA GLY A 5 -28.43 2.27 3.37
C GLY A 5 -28.78 3.69 3.80
N ARG A 6 -28.20 4.18 4.91
CA ARG A 6 -28.22 5.57 5.33
C ARG A 6 -27.40 6.50 4.44
N VAL A 7 -26.35 5.98 3.78
CA VAL A 7 -25.41 6.78 2.98
C VAL A 7 -26.04 7.22 1.66
N ALA A 8 -26.91 6.39 1.05
CA ALA A 8 -27.57 6.72 -0.21
C ALA A 8 -28.45 7.99 -0.14
N GLY A 9 -29.07 8.27 1.01
CA GLY A 9 -29.88 9.49 1.20
C GLY A 9 -29.06 10.77 1.35
N TYR A 10 -27.82 10.67 1.86
CA TYR A 10 -26.95 11.85 2.03
C TYR A 10 -26.31 12.27 0.70
N GLU A 11 -26.05 11.33 -0.20
CA GLU A 11 -25.50 11.62 -1.52
C GLU A 11 -26.47 12.42 -2.42
N GLU A 12 -27.80 12.21 -2.24
CA GLU A 12 -28.81 13.00 -2.92
C GLU A 12 -29.00 14.40 -2.30
N LEU A 13 -28.79 14.52 -0.99
CA LEU A 13 -28.98 15.79 -0.26
C LEU A 13 -27.77 16.72 -0.36
N ASP A 14 -26.58 16.18 -0.41
CA ASP A 14 -25.31 16.92 -0.46
C ASP A 14 -24.31 16.23 -1.36
N PRO A 15 -24.53 16.27 -2.70
CA PRO A 15 -23.66 15.63 -3.67
C PRO A 15 -22.22 16.18 -3.64
N ASP A 16 -22.06 17.46 -3.31
CA ASP A 16 -20.77 18.15 -3.26
C ASP A 16 -20.03 17.97 -1.92
N ASN A 17 -20.60 17.19 -1.00
CA ASN A 17 -20.00 16.91 0.32
C ASN A 17 -19.66 18.16 1.15
N LEU A 18 -20.46 19.22 1.04
CA LEU A 18 -20.25 20.49 1.78
C LEU A 18 -20.48 20.33 3.27
N LEU A 19 -21.34 19.38 3.67
CA LEU A 19 -21.65 19.07 5.07
C LEU A 19 -20.74 17.98 5.65
N LEU A 20 -19.73 17.53 4.89
CA LEU A 20 -18.70 16.56 5.32
C LEU A 20 -19.30 15.23 5.81
N TRP A 21 -20.38 14.73 5.17
CA TRP A 21 -21.00 13.47 5.51
C TRP A 21 -20.14 12.24 5.11
N ARG A 22 -19.17 12.46 4.24
CA ARG A 22 -18.13 11.48 3.89
C ARG A 22 -16.75 12.14 3.89
N ARG A 23 -15.72 11.33 4.01
CA ARG A 23 -14.36 11.77 3.74
C ARG A 23 -14.05 11.60 2.25
N ASP A 24 -13.48 12.62 1.62
CA ASP A 24 -13.01 12.46 0.25
C ASP A 24 -11.81 11.52 0.20
N PRO A 25 -11.78 10.57 -0.77
CA PRO A 25 -10.65 9.68 -0.94
C PRO A 25 -9.37 10.47 -1.13
N LYS A 26 -8.37 10.18 -0.31
CA LYS A 26 -7.08 10.87 -0.37
C LYS A 26 -5.94 9.88 -0.51
N ARG A 27 -5.08 10.11 -1.51
CA ARG A 27 -3.85 9.33 -1.64
C ARG A 27 -2.93 9.57 -0.44
N LEU A 28 -2.34 8.50 0.06
CA LEU A 28 -1.33 8.55 1.11
C LEU A 28 -0.05 9.26 0.63
N ASP A 29 0.65 9.89 1.55
CA ASP A 29 1.98 10.44 1.30
C ASP A 29 2.99 9.35 0.94
N ALA A 30 4.01 9.69 0.17
CA ALA A 30 5.11 8.79 -0.20
C ALA A 30 5.71 8.02 0.97
N SER A 31 5.93 8.71 2.10
CA SER A 31 6.45 8.10 3.33
C SER A 31 5.47 7.10 3.94
N ALA A 32 4.17 7.41 3.93
CA ALA A 32 3.15 6.52 4.45
C ALA A 32 3.00 5.26 3.58
N ILE A 33 3.01 5.40 2.24
CA ILE A 33 2.97 4.26 1.32
C ILE A 33 4.16 3.33 1.57
N ARG A 34 5.37 3.88 1.69
CA ARG A 34 6.57 3.08 1.98
C ARG A 34 6.48 2.39 3.34
N ASP A 35 6.07 3.13 4.38
CA ASP A 35 5.97 2.58 5.73
C ASP A 35 4.88 1.49 5.82
N ASN A 36 3.77 1.64 5.09
CA ASN A 36 2.75 0.60 4.97
C ASN A 36 3.29 -0.67 4.30
N LEU A 37 4.05 -0.53 3.19
CA LEU A 37 4.70 -1.68 2.54
C LEU A 37 5.62 -2.43 3.50
N LEU A 38 6.42 -1.71 4.30
CA LEU A 38 7.27 -2.32 5.31
C LEU A 38 6.45 -3.01 6.41
N ALA A 39 5.38 -2.37 6.87
CA ALA A 39 4.56 -2.89 7.98
C ALA A 39 3.81 -4.17 7.57
N VAL A 40 3.09 -4.15 6.45
CA VAL A 40 2.29 -5.32 6.00
C VAL A 40 3.17 -6.50 5.63
N SER A 41 4.34 -6.24 5.05
CA SER A 41 5.32 -7.27 4.71
C SER A 41 6.06 -7.85 5.92
N GLY A 42 5.90 -7.29 7.12
CA GLY A 42 6.66 -7.67 8.31
C GLY A 42 8.16 -7.30 8.21
N TRP A 43 8.49 -6.37 7.32
CA TRP A 43 9.88 -5.90 7.14
C TRP A 43 10.22 -4.69 8.02
N LEU A 44 9.20 -4.05 8.61
CA LEU A 44 9.37 -2.85 9.42
C LEU A 44 10.17 -3.12 10.69
N ASP A 45 11.30 -2.41 10.82
CA ASP A 45 12.04 -2.30 12.08
C ASP A 45 11.54 -1.07 12.85
N SER A 46 10.94 -1.31 14.01
CA SER A 46 10.38 -0.27 14.88
C SER A 46 11.39 0.35 15.85
N THR A 47 12.67 -0.01 15.77
CA THR A 47 13.70 0.51 16.67
C THR A 47 13.74 2.04 16.60
N PRO A 48 13.52 2.73 17.72
CA PRO A 48 13.55 4.20 17.76
C PRO A 48 15.00 4.72 17.80
N TYR A 49 15.16 5.98 17.42
CA TYR A 49 16.43 6.73 17.43
C TYR A 49 17.52 6.16 16.52
N GLY A 50 18.69 6.81 16.53
CA GLY A 50 19.86 6.40 15.74
C GLY A 50 20.00 7.17 14.42
N PRO A 51 21.05 6.85 13.63
CA PRO A 51 21.38 7.57 12.42
C PRO A 51 20.36 7.37 11.31
N GLY A 52 20.25 8.35 10.42
CA GLY A 52 19.45 8.24 9.20
C GLY A 52 20.14 7.39 8.12
N SER A 53 19.36 6.93 7.14
CA SER A 53 19.85 6.14 6.00
C SER A 53 19.50 6.81 4.67
N LEU A 54 20.34 6.62 3.65
CA LEU A 54 20.06 6.99 2.25
C LEU A 54 19.56 5.79 1.42
N ASP A 55 19.45 4.62 2.03
CA ASP A 55 18.98 3.42 1.35
C ASP A 55 17.46 3.30 1.46
N GLN A 56 16.75 3.31 0.32
CA GLN A 56 15.30 3.12 0.29
C GLN A 56 14.85 1.75 0.84
N ASN A 57 15.75 0.76 0.85
CA ASN A 57 15.47 -0.59 1.37
C ASN A 57 15.74 -0.71 2.87
N HIS A 58 16.15 0.38 3.52
CA HIS A 58 16.33 0.39 4.97
C HIS A 58 15.02 0.02 5.68
N PRO A 59 15.00 -0.94 6.60
CA PRO A 59 13.76 -1.49 7.16
C PRO A 59 13.03 -0.54 8.11
N ARG A 60 13.66 0.54 8.55
CA ARG A 60 13.04 1.51 9.48
C ARG A 60 12.06 2.44 8.77
N ARG A 61 11.20 3.08 9.56
CA ARG A 61 10.23 4.07 9.08
C ARG A 61 10.89 5.17 8.25
N SER A 62 10.13 5.71 7.31
CA SER A 62 10.60 6.76 6.39
C SER A 62 11.09 8.04 7.08
N VAL A 63 10.67 8.30 8.33
CA VAL A 63 11.19 9.42 9.14
C VAL A 63 12.70 9.30 9.40
N TYR A 64 13.28 8.10 9.32
CA TYR A 64 14.72 7.85 9.45
C TYR A 64 15.47 7.86 8.11
N LEU A 65 14.80 8.17 7.01
CA LEU A 65 15.48 8.37 5.74
C LEU A 65 16.09 9.77 5.69
N THR A 66 17.36 9.84 5.33
CA THR A 66 18.07 11.11 5.19
C THR A 66 17.65 11.80 3.90
N VAL A 67 17.18 13.03 3.98
CA VAL A 67 16.88 13.87 2.83
C VAL A 67 18.16 14.59 2.40
N LYS A 68 18.75 14.18 1.27
CA LYS A 68 19.96 14.79 0.72
C LYS A 68 19.67 15.33 -0.69
N ARG A 69 19.98 16.61 -0.93
CA ARG A 69 19.72 17.29 -2.21
C ARG A 69 20.34 16.58 -3.42
N SER A 70 21.56 16.05 -3.24
CA SER A 70 22.30 15.36 -4.30
C SER A 70 21.89 13.90 -4.51
N ARG A 71 21.04 13.34 -3.65
CA ARG A 71 20.62 11.94 -3.72
C ARG A 71 19.19 11.79 -3.17
N LEU A 72 18.25 11.96 -4.04
CA LEU A 72 16.84 11.72 -3.73
C LEU A 72 16.54 10.22 -3.82
N ILE A 73 15.55 9.75 -3.05
CA ILE A 73 15.13 8.35 -3.05
C ILE A 73 14.09 8.18 -4.15
N PRO A 74 14.35 7.38 -5.21
CA PRO A 74 13.50 7.32 -6.41
C PRO A 74 12.05 6.92 -6.10
N PHE A 75 11.85 5.93 -5.21
CA PHE A 75 10.50 5.50 -4.81
C PHE A 75 9.69 6.66 -4.21
N LEU A 76 10.29 7.44 -3.30
CA LEU A 76 9.60 8.56 -2.67
C LEU A 76 9.31 9.68 -3.69
N GLN A 77 10.21 9.92 -4.64
CA GLN A 77 10.01 10.92 -5.69
C GLN A 77 8.84 10.58 -6.62
N SER A 78 8.62 9.29 -6.91
CA SER A 78 7.49 8.85 -7.72
C SER A 78 6.13 9.16 -7.08
N PHE A 79 6.10 9.35 -5.77
CA PHE A 79 4.89 9.65 -4.98
C PHE A 79 4.89 11.07 -4.40
N ASP A 80 5.46 12.03 -5.12
CA ASP A 80 5.46 13.47 -4.79
C ASP A 80 6.13 13.80 -3.45
N ALA A 81 7.17 13.06 -3.05
CA ALA A 81 7.94 13.45 -1.88
C ALA A 81 8.55 14.85 -2.07
N PRO A 82 8.55 15.69 -1.03
CA PRO A 82 9.08 17.04 -1.11
C PRO A 82 10.51 17.07 -1.63
N ASN A 83 10.76 17.96 -2.59
CA ASN A 83 12.12 18.24 -3.02
C ASN A 83 12.83 19.07 -1.95
N ALA A 84 14.04 18.64 -1.54
CA ALA A 84 14.85 19.32 -0.53
C ALA A 84 15.36 20.72 -0.96
N LEU A 85 15.06 21.14 -2.19
CA LEU A 85 15.49 22.43 -2.74
C LEU A 85 14.55 23.58 -2.39
N GLN A 86 13.28 23.31 -2.12
CA GLN A 86 12.26 24.34 -1.86
C GLN A 86 11.42 23.97 -0.65
N GLY A 87 11.12 24.95 0.18
CA GLY A 87 10.10 24.80 1.22
C GLY A 87 8.72 24.75 0.55
N ILE A 88 7.92 23.75 0.90
CA ILE A 88 6.57 23.56 0.36
C ILE A 88 5.59 23.74 1.51
N GLY A 89 4.66 24.69 1.38
CA GLY A 89 3.62 24.91 2.39
C GLY A 89 2.59 23.78 2.47
N GLN A 90 2.34 23.09 1.35
CA GLN A 90 1.42 21.96 1.28
C GLN A 90 2.00 20.87 0.37
N ARG A 91 1.93 19.61 0.83
CA ARG A 91 2.33 18.47 0.01
C ARG A 91 1.35 18.28 -1.14
N GLN A 92 1.89 18.09 -2.34
CA GLN A 92 1.09 17.73 -3.50
C GLN A 92 0.75 16.23 -3.44
N ALA A 93 -0.40 15.87 -3.97
CA ALA A 93 -0.82 14.49 -4.13
C ALA A 93 -1.35 14.33 -5.56
N THR A 94 -0.46 14.06 -6.50
CA THR A 94 -0.84 13.76 -7.88
C THR A 94 -1.21 12.30 -8.03
N ILE A 95 -2.04 11.99 -9.02
CA ILE A 95 -2.34 10.60 -9.41
C ILE A 95 -1.84 10.44 -10.84
N THR A 96 -0.81 9.63 -11.03
CA THR A 96 -0.16 9.46 -12.33
C THR A 96 0.03 7.98 -12.66
N SER A 97 0.04 7.66 -13.96
CA SER A 97 0.35 6.31 -14.45
C SER A 97 1.74 5.83 -14.01
N LEU A 98 2.69 6.77 -13.83
CA LEU A 98 4.04 6.44 -13.36
C LEU A 98 4.02 5.84 -11.95
N GLN A 99 3.12 6.27 -11.07
CA GLN A 99 2.98 5.72 -9.72
C GLN A 99 2.52 4.26 -9.77
N GLY A 100 1.53 3.93 -10.62
CA GLY A 100 1.11 2.55 -10.84
C GLY A 100 2.24 1.68 -11.41
N LEU A 101 3.00 2.19 -12.39
CA LEU A 101 4.16 1.50 -12.93
C LEU A 101 5.28 1.31 -11.88
N THR A 102 5.45 2.28 -10.98
CA THR A 102 6.40 2.15 -9.87
C THR A 102 5.98 1.05 -8.91
N MET A 103 4.68 0.93 -8.56
CA MET A 103 4.19 -0.17 -7.73
C MET A 103 4.39 -1.54 -8.38
N LEU A 104 4.20 -1.63 -9.70
CA LEU A 104 4.35 -2.89 -10.43
C LEU A 104 5.81 -3.31 -10.65
N ASN A 105 6.72 -2.35 -10.89
CA ASN A 105 8.07 -2.66 -11.38
C ASN A 105 9.19 -2.37 -10.36
N SER A 106 8.87 -1.76 -9.21
CA SER A 106 9.90 -1.41 -8.23
C SER A 106 10.46 -2.66 -7.53
N PRO A 107 11.79 -2.87 -7.52
CA PRO A 107 12.41 -3.95 -6.76
C PRO A 107 12.14 -3.87 -5.25
N PHE A 108 11.81 -2.69 -4.75
CA PHE A 108 11.42 -2.50 -3.35
C PHE A 108 10.03 -3.12 -3.09
N VAL A 109 9.06 -2.87 -3.97
CA VAL A 109 7.71 -3.44 -3.88
C VAL A 109 7.73 -4.95 -4.08
N ASP A 110 8.49 -5.45 -5.06
CA ASP A 110 8.67 -6.88 -5.30
C ASP A 110 9.19 -7.60 -4.04
N ARG A 111 10.22 -7.05 -3.39
CA ARG A 111 10.74 -7.60 -2.13
C ARG A 111 9.72 -7.55 -0.99
N ALA A 112 8.96 -6.46 -0.86
CA ALA A 112 7.91 -6.36 0.14
C ALA A 112 6.82 -7.41 -0.11
N SER A 113 6.41 -7.61 -1.37
CA SER A 113 5.44 -8.62 -1.78
C SER A 113 5.92 -10.04 -1.49
N GLN A 114 7.19 -10.35 -1.76
CA GLN A 114 7.78 -11.65 -1.43
C GLN A 114 7.80 -11.89 0.09
N ARG A 115 8.10 -10.86 0.89
CA ARG A 115 8.08 -10.97 2.36
C ARG A 115 6.65 -11.15 2.88
N LEU A 116 5.68 -10.44 2.33
CA LEU A 116 4.26 -10.63 2.66
C LEU A 116 3.82 -12.05 2.33
N ALA A 117 4.19 -12.58 1.16
CA ALA A 117 3.88 -13.96 0.77
C ALA A 117 4.47 -14.98 1.76
N ASN A 118 5.72 -14.78 2.20
CA ASN A 118 6.36 -15.65 3.18
C ASN A 118 5.68 -15.54 4.56
N ARG A 119 5.27 -14.34 4.97
CA ARG A 119 4.52 -14.11 6.21
C ARG A 119 3.19 -14.84 6.19
N LEU A 120 2.43 -14.72 5.09
CA LEU A 120 1.16 -15.44 4.92
C LEU A 120 1.35 -16.96 4.87
N ALA A 121 2.40 -17.45 4.23
CA ALA A 121 2.72 -18.86 4.17
C ALA A 121 3.05 -19.44 5.57
N GLY A 122 3.55 -18.62 6.49
CA GLY A 122 3.72 -18.99 7.90
C GLY A 122 2.40 -19.16 8.66
N LEU A 123 1.31 -18.53 8.20
CA LEU A 123 -0.03 -18.65 8.77
C LEU A 123 -0.85 -19.77 8.12
N ASP A 124 -0.74 -19.88 6.80
CA ASP A 124 -1.36 -20.91 5.98
C ASP A 124 -0.46 -21.30 4.81
N SER A 125 0.17 -22.45 4.92
CA SER A 125 1.05 -22.98 3.87
C SER A 125 0.29 -23.58 2.68
N SER A 126 -1.03 -23.80 2.80
CA SER A 126 -1.84 -24.41 1.73
C SER A 126 -2.09 -23.45 0.56
N GLY A 127 -2.14 -22.13 0.82
CA GLY A 127 -2.59 -21.14 -0.16
C GLY A 127 -4.11 -21.16 -0.37
N GLY A 128 -4.85 -21.67 0.61
CA GLY A 128 -6.30 -21.80 0.59
C GLY A 128 -7.06 -20.51 0.99
N PRO A 129 -8.35 -20.62 1.32
CA PRO A 129 -9.19 -19.48 1.67
C PRO A 129 -8.62 -18.62 2.80
N ARG A 130 -8.02 -19.26 3.81
CA ARG A 130 -7.40 -18.55 4.92
C ARG A 130 -6.23 -17.68 4.46
N TYR A 131 -5.39 -18.17 3.54
CA TYR A 131 -4.28 -17.40 2.95
C TYR A 131 -4.80 -16.13 2.26
N VAL A 132 -5.88 -16.26 1.49
CA VAL A 132 -6.52 -15.13 0.80
C VAL A 132 -7.11 -14.14 1.80
N HIS A 133 -7.87 -14.62 2.79
CA HIS A 133 -8.50 -13.76 3.82
C HIS A 133 -7.46 -12.96 4.60
N GLU A 134 -6.41 -13.61 5.10
CA GLU A 134 -5.33 -12.94 5.83
C GLU A 134 -4.58 -11.94 4.96
N GLY A 135 -4.38 -12.26 3.67
CA GLY A 135 -3.78 -11.32 2.71
C GLY A 135 -4.58 -10.04 2.55
N PHE A 136 -5.89 -10.13 2.36
CA PHE A 136 -6.79 -8.98 2.29
C PHE A 136 -6.85 -8.21 3.61
N LEU A 137 -6.98 -8.89 4.73
CA LEU A 137 -6.99 -8.24 6.07
C LEU A 137 -5.68 -7.48 6.34
N MET A 138 -4.53 -8.07 6.05
CA MET A 138 -3.23 -7.42 6.28
C MET A 138 -2.99 -6.23 5.35
N ALA A 139 -3.33 -6.37 4.07
CA ALA A 139 -3.06 -5.33 3.09
C ALA A 139 -4.12 -4.23 3.06
N LEU A 140 -5.41 -4.60 3.15
CA LEU A 140 -6.54 -3.70 2.88
C LEU A 140 -7.46 -3.48 4.09
N GLY A 141 -7.25 -4.22 5.19
CA GLY A 141 -8.08 -4.09 6.40
C GLY A 141 -9.50 -4.63 6.27
N ARG A 142 -9.82 -5.37 5.19
CA ARG A 142 -11.13 -5.98 4.95
C ARG A 142 -11.02 -7.43 4.48
N LEU A 143 -12.11 -8.16 4.55
CA LEU A 143 -12.21 -9.46 3.90
C LEU A 143 -12.43 -9.31 2.38
N PRO A 144 -12.03 -10.31 1.57
CA PRO A 144 -12.36 -10.34 0.15
C PRO A 144 -13.86 -10.52 -0.05
N SER A 145 -14.39 -9.97 -1.14
CA SER A 145 -15.72 -10.34 -1.63
C SER A 145 -15.68 -11.76 -2.20
N GLY A 146 -16.84 -12.40 -2.35
CA GLY A 146 -16.90 -13.76 -2.92
C GLY A 146 -16.38 -13.88 -4.37
N VAL A 147 -16.33 -12.77 -5.11
CA VAL A 147 -15.72 -12.72 -6.46
C VAL A 147 -14.20 -12.67 -6.35
N GLU A 148 -13.68 -11.80 -5.50
CA GLU A 148 -12.24 -11.65 -5.25
C GLU A 148 -11.63 -12.93 -4.68
N GLU A 149 -12.33 -13.57 -3.73
CA GLU A 149 -11.87 -14.83 -3.14
C GLU A 149 -11.75 -15.94 -4.19
N ARG A 150 -12.77 -16.13 -5.02
CA ARG A 150 -12.73 -17.15 -6.09
C ARG A 150 -11.61 -16.89 -7.08
N ALA A 151 -11.47 -15.65 -7.56
CA ALA A 151 -10.43 -15.28 -8.50
C ALA A 151 -9.02 -15.49 -7.90
N ALA A 152 -8.84 -15.13 -6.62
CA ALA A 152 -7.57 -15.32 -5.92
C ALA A 152 -7.22 -16.81 -5.75
N LEU A 153 -8.18 -17.65 -5.37
CA LEU A 153 -7.99 -19.09 -5.21
C LEU A 153 -7.68 -19.76 -6.55
N GLU A 154 -8.37 -19.39 -7.63
CA GLU A 154 -8.09 -19.88 -8.98
C GLU A 154 -6.68 -19.50 -9.41
N PHE A 155 -6.27 -18.25 -9.19
CA PHE A 155 -4.92 -17.78 -9.50
C PHE A 155 -3.85 -18.54 -8.70
N LEU A 156 -4.04 -18.72 -7.40
CA LEU A 156 -3.10 -19.42 -6.52
C LEU A 156 -2.99 -20.92 -6.87
N SER A 157 -4.06 -21.52 -7.40
CA SER A 157 -4.07 -22.93 -7.85
C SER A 157 -3.42 -23.15 -9.20
N SER A 158 -3.02 -22.09 -9.92
CA SER A 158 -2.44 -22.17 -11.27
C SER A 158 -1.09 -22.92 -11.35
N GLY A 159 -0.48 -23.23 -10.21
CA GLY A 159 0.81 -23.92 -10.13
C GLY A 159 2.03 -23.09 -10.52
N GLN A 160 1.88 -21.80 -10.74
CA GLN A 160 3.01 -20.90 -11.00
C GLN A 160 3.85 -20.70 -9.73
N LEU A 161 5.17 -20.81 -9.85
CA LEU A 161 6.11 -20.64 -8.73
C LEU A 161 6.01 -19.26 -8.06
N SER A 162 5.66 -18.24 -8.83
CA SER A 162 5.53 -16.85 -8.34
C SER A 162 4.13 -16.50 -7.84
N ALA A 163 3.12 -17.37 -8.00
CA ALA A 163 1.70 -17.03 -7.77
C ALA A 163 1.43 -16.37 -6.41
N ARG A 164 2.08 -16.83 -5.34
CA ARG A 164 1.91 -16.25 -3.99
C ARG A 164 2.49 -14.85 -3.90
N ARG A 165 3.67 -14.61 -4.47
CA ARG A 165 4.28 -13.28 -4.53
C ARG A 165 3.43 -12.35 -5.38
N ASP A 166 2.99 -12.82 -6.54
CA ASP A 166 2.24 -12.02 -7.52
C ASP A 166 0.85 -11.66 -6.95
N PHE A 167 0.22 -12.58 -6.21
CA PHE A 167 -1.00 -12.29 -5.45
C PHE A 167 -0.76 -11.18 -4.41
N CYS A 168 0.31 -11.26 -3.64
CA CYS A 168 0.66 -10.23 -2.66
C CYS A 168 0.99 -8.89 -3.34
N GLN A 169 1.67 -8.92 -4.48
CA GLN A 169 1.94 -7.72 -5.26
C GLN A 169 0.66 -7.09 -5.81
N MET A 170 -0.27 -7.89 -6.30
CA MET A 170 -1.60 -7.41 -6.71
C MET A 170 -2.29 -6.67 -5.57
N LEU A 171 -2.33 -7.23 -4.36
CA LEU A 171 -2.97 -6.60 -3.20
C LEU A 171 -2.39 -5.21 -2.90
N VAL A 172 -1.05 -5.08 -2.86
CA VAL A 172 -0.41 -3.78 -2.56
C VAL A 172 -0.47 -2.80 -3.72
N CYS A 173 -0.81 -3.26 -4.94
CA CYS A 173 -1.02 -2.40 -6.12
C CYS A 173 -2.48 -1.91 -6.25
N LEU A 174 -3.42 -2.40 -5.44
CA LEU A 174 -4.79 -1.90 -5.45
C LEU A 174 -4.86 -0.45 -4.96
N ASN A 175 -5.78 0.32 -5.51
CA ASN A 175 -6.01 1.71 -5.10
C ASN A 175 -6.30 1.82 -3.60
N GLU A 176 -7.04 0.88 -3.03
CA GLU A 176 -7.35 0.80 -1.60
C GLU A 176 -6.10 0.77 -0.72
N PHE A 177 -4.97 0.25 -1.21
CA PHE A 177 -3.73 0.22 -0.44
C PHE A 177 -3.06 1.59 -0.32
N ILE A 178 -3.22 2.45 -1.32
CA ILE A 178 -2.56 3.77 -1.40
C ILE A 178 -3.50 4.94 -1.16
N HIS A 179 -4.82 4.69 -1.04
CA HIS A 179 -5.83 5.70 -0.71
C HIS A 179 -6.50 5.40 0.63
N VAL A 180 -6.93 6.46 1.30
CA VAL A 180 -7.75 6.40 2.51
C VAL A 180 -9.09 7.05 2.21
N GLU A 181 -10.16 6.32 2.47
CA GLU A 181 -11.55 6.78 2.43
C GLU A 181 -12.04 7.23 3.81
#